data_9f8ad4e138a0c9779e54bbc71ad72455
#
_entry.id   9f8ad4e138a0c9779e54bbc71ad72455
#
_cell.length_a   1.000
_cell.length_b   1.000
_cell.length_c   1.000
_cell.angle_alpha   90.00
_cell.angle_beta   90.00
_cell.angle_gamma   90.00
#
_symmetry.space_group_name_H-M   'P 1'
#
loop_
_entity.id
_entity.type
_entity.pdbx_description
1 polymer ?
#
loop_
_entity_poly.entity_id
_entity_poly.type
_entity_poly.pdbx_seq_one_letter_code
_entity_poly.pdbx_strand_id
1 'polypeptide(L)'
;MAEPYLKRIVKEKRLTENSVGRFLYDFFELLIARDLHRLEEIEDRATALEERVLAGELEEFSTPMSELRKETMAWYRYYSQLDDVACELRENENGYFSDEECRLFRLFAERVIRLREESQLLREYCTQIQSLFQSEIDIRQNRIMQILTIVTTIFLPLTLLVGWYGMNFSGMPELHWKYGYPAIILVSVAVVVLSLWVCKKKKFW
;
A
#
# COMPACT_ATOMS: atom_id res chain seq x y z
N MET A 1 -2.25 20.23 25.74
CA MET A 1 -1.08 20.18 24.86
C MET A 1 -0.36 21.54 24.69
N ALA A 2 -1.03 22.70 24.71
CA ALA A 2 -0.41 24.03 24.48
C ALA A 2 0.43 24.57 25.64
N GLU A 3 0.19 24.12 26.90
CA GLU A 3 0.84 24.68 28.11
C GLU A 3 2.39 24.66 28.11
N PRO A 4 3.09 23.59 27.68
CA PRO A 4 4.56 23.59 27.64
C PRO A 4 5.12 24.59 26.62
N TYR A 5 4.43 24.84 25.52
CA TYR A 5 4.84 25.83 24.50
C TYR A 5 4.69 27.26 25.01
N LEU A 6 3.56 27.56 25.69
CA LEU A 6 3.33 28.86 26.32
C LEU A 6 4.38 29.15 27.39
N LYS A 7 4.68 28.17 28.27
CA LYS A 7 5.73 28.31 29.30
C LYS A 7 7.12 28.60 28.67
N ARG A 8 7.43 28.01 27.53
CA ARG A 8 8.69 28.20 26.82
C ARG A 8 8.79 29.62 26.24
N ILE A 9 7.75 30.13 25.57
CA ILE A 9 7.68 31.46 25.02
C ILE A 9 7.83 32.52 26.12
N VAL A 10 7.13 32.35 27.25
CA VAL A 10 7.20 33.25 28.41
C VAL A 10 8.60 33.23 29.04
N LYS A 11 9.23 32.06 29.17
CA LYS A 11 10.55 31.88 29.77
C LYS A 11 11.68 32.51 28.93
N GLU A 12 11.55 32.50 27.60
CA GLU A 12 12.55 33.07 26.69
C GLU A 12 12.45 34.59 26.56
N LYS A 13 11.64 35.27 27.38
CA LYS A 13 11.44 36.76 27.40
C LYS A 13 11.06 37.39 26.05
N ARG A 14 10.52 36.61 25.13
CA ARG A 14 10.11 37.11 23.81
C ARG A 14 8.85 37.98 23.86
N LEU A 15 8.19 38.06 25.03
CA LEU A 15 6.95 38.81 25.23
C LEU A 15 7.17 40.32 25.54
N THR A 16 8.39 40.75 25.88
CA THR A 16 8.59 42.09 26.43
C THR A 16 8.75 43.21 25.39
N GLU A 17 8.94 42.86 24.12
CA GLU A 17 9.11 43.85 23.03
C GLU A 17 8.15 43.64 21.86
N ASN A 18 7.25 42.65 21.93
CA ASN A 18 6.54 42.19 20.75
C ASN A 18 5.01 42.27 20.90
N SER A 19 4.39 42.69 19.83
CA SER A 19 2.94 42.72 19.63
C SER A 19 2.30 41.33 19.72
N VAL A 20 0.98 41.29 19.84
CA VAL A 20 0.17 40.06 19.87
C VAL A 20 0.42 39.19 18.62
N GLY A 21 0.58 39.81 17.45
CA GLY A 21 0.84 39.11 16.21
C GLY A 21 2.17 38.37 16.21
N ARG A 22 3.24 38.98 16.78
CA ARG A 22 4.52 38.29 16.91
C ARG A 22 4.46 37.09 17.86
N PHE A 23 3.73 37.22 18.97
CA PHE A 23 3.49 36.13 19.90
C PHE A 23 2.76 34.98 19.24
N LEU A 24 1.71 35.27 18.49
CA LEU A 24 0.96 34.24 17.75
C LEU A 24 1.82 33.50 16.72
N TYR A 25 2.63 34.25 15.97
CA TYR A 25 3.57 33.65 15.03
C TYR A 25 4.56 32.71 15.73
N ASP A 26 5.22 33.15 16.79
CA ASP A 26 6.17 32.34 17.55
C ASP A 26 5.49 31.09 18.16
N PHE A 27 4.23 31.21 18.60
CA PHE A 27 3.44 30.11 19.11
C PHE A 27 3.16 29.06 18.02
N PHE A 28 2.69 29.49 16.87
CA PHE A 28 2.41 28.60 15.75
C PHE A 28 3.67 27.93 15.19
N GLU A 29 4.76 28.68 15.08
CA GLU A 29 6.06 28.13 14.67
C GLU A 29 6.56 27.03 15.62
N LEU A 30 6.40 27.22 16.94
CA LEU A 30 6.74 26.19 17.91
C LEU A 30 5.81 24.99 17.85
N LEU A 31 4.55 25.20 17.49
CA LEU A 31 3.55 24.13 17.35
C LEU A 31 3.94 23.15 16.25
N ILE A 32 4.40 23.66 15.11
CA ILE A 32 4.77 22.86 13.93
C ILE A 32 6.26 22.49 13.85
N ALA A 33 7.09 22.97 14.79
CA ALA A 33 8.56 22.89 14.72
C ALA A 33 9.12 21.46 14.56
N ARG A 34 8.39 20.43 14.99
CA ARG A 34 8.81 19.02 14.93
C ARG A 34 7.95 18.18 13.97
N ASP A 35 7.02 18.80 13.30
CA ASP A 35 6.02 18.06 12.55
C ASP A 35 6.61 17.45 11.28
N LEU A 36 7.57 18.12 10.63
CA LEU A 36 8.28 17.54 9.49
C LEU A 36 8.96 16.21 9.87
N HIS A 37 9.68 16.21 11.01
CA HIS A 37 10.33 14.98 11.50
C HIS A 37 9.33 13.85 11.80
N ARG A 38 8.12 14.18 12.27
CA ARG A 38 7.07 13.17 12.47
C ARG A 38 6.54 12.62 11.15
N LEU A 39 6.44 13.46 10.11
CA LEU A 39 6.05 12.98 8.77
C LEU A 39 7.14 12.06 8.19
N GLU A 40 8.43 12.39 8.39
CA GLU A 40 9.56 11.52 8.03
C GLU A 40 9.50 10.15 8.76
N GLU A 41 9.19 10.13 10.06
CA GLU A 41 9.00 8.87 10.80
C GLU A 41 7.85 8.01 10.24
N ILE A 42 6.79 8.65 9.75
CA ILE A 42 5.67 7.95 9.10
C ILE A 42 6.10 7.39 7.74
N GLU A 43 6.88 8.17 6.98
CA GLU A 43 7.44 7.75 5.69
C GLU A 43 8.35 6.55 5.84
N ASP A 44 9.25 6.55 6.82
CA ASP A 44 10.14 5.42 7.14
C ASP A 44 9.34 4.14 7.44
N ARG A 45 8.26 4.26 8.20
CA ARG A 45 7.37 3.14 8.51
C ARG A 45 6.62 2.64 7.28
N ALA A 46 6.22 3.52 6.39
CA ALA A 46 5.58 3.19 5.13
C ALA A 46 6.55 2.46 4.21
N THR A 47 7.79 2.96 4.08
CA THR A 47 8.87 2.35 3.31
C THR A 47 9.21 0.94 3.83
N ALA A 48 9.35 0.77 5.14
CA ALA A 48 9.59 -0.54 5.74
C ALA A 48 8.45 -1.54 5.42
N LEU A 49 7.20 -1.05 5.37
CA LEU A 49 6.06 -1.90 4.99
C LEU A 49 6.09 -2.26 3.50
N GLU A 50 6.47 -1.33 2.62
CA GLU A 50 6.67 -1.58 1.19
C GLU A 50 7.74 -2.65 0.95
N GLU A 51 8.90 -2.54 1.61
CA GLU A 51 9.99 -3.51 1.51
C GLU A 51 9.55 -4.92 1.91
N ARG A 52 8.75 -5.05 2.97
CA ARG A 52 8.17 -6.34 3.38
C ARG A 52 7.23 -6.92 2.32
N VAL A 53 6.41 -6.09 1.68
CA VAL A 53 5.55 -6.53 0.57
C VAL A 53 6.39 -7.04 -0.60
N LEU A 54 7.44 -6.31 -1.00
CA LEU A 54 8.36 -6.70 -2.07
C LEU A 54 9.15 -7.97 -1.74
N ALA A 55 9.46 -8.20 -0.46
CA ALA A 55 10.06 -9.45 0.00
C ALA A 55 9.08 -10.64 -0.01
N GLY A 56 7.80 -10.41 -0.30
CA GLY A 56 6.75 -11.43 -0.30
C GLY A 56 6.21 -11.75 1.09
N GLU A 57 6.51 -10.95 2.10
CA GLU A 57 5.97 -11.04 3.45
C GLU A 57 4.60 -10.38 3.52
N LEU A 58 3.58 -11.12 3.06
CA LEU A 58 2.21 -10.59 2.96
C LEU A 58 1.39 -10.78 4.24
N GLU A 59 1.90 -11.53 5.21
CA GLU A 59 1.26 -11.74 6.49
C GLU A 59 1.28 -10.46 7.32
N GLU A 60 0.21 -10.21 8.08
CA GLU A 60 0.07 -9.04 8.97
C GLU A 60 0.20 -7.66 8.29
N PHE A 61 -0.02 -7.56 6.97
CA PHE A 61 0.01 -6.28 6.26
C PHE A 61 -1.13 -5.34 6.65
N SER A 62 -2.34 -5.87 6.85
CA SER A 62 -3.57 -5.07 6.94
C SER A 62 -3.61 -4.14 8.15
N THR A 63 -3.10 -4.58 9.30
CA THR A 63 -3.14 -3.79 10.55
C THR A 63 -2.20 -2.59 10.49
N PRO A 64 -0.88 -2.75 10.22
CA PRO A 64 0.03 -1.61 10.12
C PRO A 64 -0.36 -0.65 8.99
N MET A 65 -0.87 -1.16 7.87
CA MET A 65 -1.34 -0.32 6.77
C MET A 65 -2.55 0.52 7.16
N SER A 66 -3.50 -0.06 7.90
CA SER A 66 -4.66 0.67 8.41
C SER A 66 -4.27 1.77 9.40
N GLU A 67 -3.29 1.52 10.26
CA GLU A 67 -2.75 2.51 11.20
C GLU A 67 -2.08 3.67 10.48
N LEU A 68 -1.18 3.38 9.54
CA LEU A 68 -0.52 4.39 8.70
C LEU A 68 -1.54 5.28 7.97
N ARG A 69 -2.55 4.69 7.35
CA ARG A 69 -3.61 5.44 6.67
C ARG A 69 -4.41 6.35 7.60
N LYS A 70 -4.74 5.88 8.80
CA LYS A 70 -5.45 6.71 9.79
C LYS A 70 -4.58 7.86 10.26
N GLU A 71 -3.32 7.60 10.51
CA GLU A 71 -2.36 8.59 10.97
C GLU A 71 -2.11 9.67 9.90
N THR A 72 -1.80 9.28 8.66
CA THR A 72 -1.61 10.22 7.55
C THR A 72 -2.85 11.05 7.26
N MET A 73 -4.07 10.45 7.36
CA MET A 73 -5.32 11.17 7.21
C MET A 73 -5.53 12.19 8.34
N ALA A 74 -5.16 11.85 9.57
CA ALA A 74 -5.26 12.77 10.71
C ALA A 74 -4.32 13.97 10.53
N TRP A 75 -3.08 13.76 10.09
CA TRP A 75 -2.12 14.83 9.81
C TRP A 75 -2.58 15.71 8.65
N TYR A 76 -3.03 15.14 7.55
CA TYR A 76 -3.58 15.92 6.44
C TYR A 76 -4.75 16.80 6.86
N ARG A 77 -5.68 16.27 7.67
CA ARG A 77 -6.81 17.05 8.19
C ARG A 77 -6.35 18.16 9.13
N TYR A 78 -5.38 17.86 9.99
CA TYR A 78 -4.79 18.84 10.90
C TYR A 78 -4.17 20.02 10.15
N TYR A 79 -3.33 19.74 9.13
CA TYR A 79 -2.72 20.81 8.35
C TYR A 79 -3.73 21.54 7.45
N SER A 80 -4.78 20.88 6.97
CA SER A 80 -5.84 21.57 6.24
C SER A 80 -6.55 22.60 7.12
N GLN A 81 -6.86 22.26 8.38
CA GLN A 81 -7.46 23.20 9.32
C GLN A 81 -6.48 24.32 9.74
N LEU A 82 -5.20 23.98 9.85
CA LEU A 82 -4.19 24.96 10.19
C LEU A 82 -3.91 25.95 9.04
N ASP A 83 -4.04 25.48 7.80
CA ASP A 83 -3.95 26.32 6.60
C ASP A 83 -5.11 27.33 6.53
N ASP A 84 -6.34 26.91 6.87
CA ASP A 84 -7.47 27.84 6.97
C ASP A 84 -7.19 28.96 7.95
N VAL A 85 -6.68 28.63 9.15
CA VAL A 85 -6.28 29.63 10.16
C VAL A 85 -5.14 30.52 9.67
N ALA A 86 -4.14 29.94 9.00
CA ALA A 86 -3.01 30.70 8.46
C ALA A 86 -3.44 31.67 7.35
N CYS A 87 -4.43 31.29 6.53
CA CYS A 87 -5.02 32.16 5.52
C CYS A 87 -5.76 33.34 6.15
N GLU A 88 -6.61 33.11 7.14
CA GLU A 88 -7.31 34.17 7.85
C GLU A 88 -6.36 35.20 8.49
N LEU A 89 -5.30 34.72 9.14
CA LEU A 89 -4.28 35.59 9.74
C LEU A 89 -3.52 36.41 8.69
N ARG A 90 -3.24 35.81 7.53
CA ARG A 90 -2.56 36.49 6.42
C ARG A 90 -3.42 37.55 5.76
N GLU A 91 -4.71 37.29 5.60
CA GLU A 91 -5.66 38.18 4.95
C GLU A 91 -5.97 39.41 5.82
N ASN A 92 -5.92 39.25 7.15
CA ASN A 92 -6.06 40.36 8.13
C ASN A 92 -7.28 41.27 7.83
N GLU A 93 -8.41 40.66 7.46
CA GLU A 93 -9.60 41.42 7.04
C GLU A 93 -10.04 42.47 8.07
N ASN A 94 -9.82 42.20 9.35
CA ASN A 94 -10.17 43.10 10.45
C ASN A 94 -9.16 44.23 10.70
N GLY A 95 -8.01 44.21 10.02
CA GLY A 95 -6.97 45.22 10.17
C GLY A 95 -6.29 45.26 11.55
N TYR A 96 -6.33 44.16 12.32
CA TYR A 96 -5.73 44.11 13.66
C TYR A 96 -4.20 44.05 13.67
N PHE A 97 -3.62 43.46 12.62
CA PHE A 97 -2.18 43.22 12.55
C PHE A 97 -1.51 44.22 11.63
N SER A 98 -0.27 44.59 11.97
CA SER A 98 0.57 45.43 11.15
C SER A 98 1.07 44.69 9.89
N ASP A 99 1.56 45.44 8.90
CA ASP A 99 2.14 44.86 7.67
C ASP A 99 3.33 43.94 7.96
N GLU A 100 4.10 44.19 9.02
CA GLU A 100 5.21 43.33 9.44
C GLU A 100 4.70 42.01 9.99
N GLU A 101 3.65 42.02 10.79
CA GLU A 101 3.03 40.83 11.33
C GLU A 101 2.35 40.01 10.24
N CYS A 102 1.68 40.63 9.29
CA CYS A 102 1.12 39.96 8.12
C CYS A 102 2.18 39.25 7.27
N ARG A 103 3.41 39.81 7.18
CA ARG A 103 4.54 39.13 6.53
C ARG A 103 4.93 37.83 7.27
N LEU A 104 4.96 37.86 8.61
CA LEU A 104 5.25 36.67 9.42
C LEU A 104 4.18 35.61 9.22
N PHE A 105 2.89 35.97 9.23
CA PHE A 105 1.80 35.02 8.97
C PHE A 105 1.84 34.44 7.55
N ARG A 106 2.34 35.20 6.57
CA ARG A 106 2.57 34.69 5.22
C ARG A 106 3.65 33.59 5.22
N LEU A 107 4.77 33.79 5.92
CA LEU A 107 5.81 32.77 6.06
C LEU A 107 5.30 31.52 6.78
N PHE A 108 4.47 31.70 7.81
CA PHE A 108 3.82 30.60 8.51
C PHE A 108 2.87 29.82 7.57
N ALA A 109 2.02 30.52 6.81
CA ALA A 109 1.12 29.90 5.84
C ALA A 109 1.88 29.07 4.79
N GLU A 110 3.00 29.57 4.24
CA GLU A 110 3.84 28.81 3.31
C GLU A 110 4.41 27.52 3.93
N ARG A 111 4.73 27.53 5.23
CA ARG A 111 5.20 26.34 5.95
C ARG A 111 4.07 25.33 6.15
N VAL A 112 2.89 25.78 6.53
CA VAL A 112 1.71 24.93 6.71
C VAL A 112 1.31 24.26 5.39
N ILE A 113 1.32 25.02 4.29
CA ILE A 113 1.04 24.50 2.95
C ILE A 113 2.01 23.36 2.62
N ARG A 114 3.31 23.53 2.85
CA ARG A 114 4.29 22.44 2.62
C ARG A 114 4.01 21.21 3.47
N LEU A 115 3.72 21.36 4.76
CA LEU A 115 3.39 20.23 5.62
C LEU A 115 2.10 19.51 5.19
N ARG A 116 1.12 20.26 4.68
CA ARG A 116 -0.08 19.71 4.09
C ARG A 116 0.21 18.90 2.83
N GLU A 117 1.05 19.44 1.94
CA GLU A 117 1.48 18.77 0.72
C GLU A 117 2.25 17.47 1.03
N GLU A 118 3.20 17.50 1.96
CA GLU A 118 3.92 16.32 2.43
C GLU A 118 2.97 15.26 3.00
N SER A 119 2.00 15.66 3.82
CA SER A 119 1.00 14.72 4.35
C SER A 119 0.08 14.15 3.27
N GLN A 120 -0.17 14.89 2.18
CA GLN A 120 -0.89 14.40 1.02
C GLN A 120 -0.06 13.37 0.25
N LEU A 121 1.22 13.64 0.01
CA LEU A 121 2.13 12.71 -0.65
C LEU A 121 2.22 11.38 0.13
N LEU A 122 2.30 11.43 1.45
CA LEU A 122 2.26 10.24 2.29
C LEU A 122 0.96 9.44 2.15
N ARG A 123 -0.19 10.10 2.03
CA ARG A 123 -1.46 9.42 1.74
C ARG A 123 -1.46 8.71 0.39
N GLU A 124 -0.92 9.37 -0.62
CA GLU A 124 -0.80 8.80 -1.97
C GLU A 124 0.16 7.61 -1.95
N TYR A 125 1.29 7.73 -1.25
CA TYR A 125 2.24 6.65 -1.04
C TYR A 125 1.61 5.44 -0.34
N CYS A 126 0.86 5.65 0.73
CA CYS A 126 0.08 4.59 1.36
C CYS A 126 -0.88 3.88 0.39
N THR A 127 -1.49 4.62 -0.54
CA THR A 127 -2.37 4.03 -1.56
C THR A 127 -1.58 3.20 -2.58
N GLN A 128 -0.37 3.65 -2.95
CA GLN A 128 0.52 2.90 -3.84
C GLN A 128 0.98 1.59 -3.21
N ILE A 129 1.39 1.60 -1.93
CA ILE A 129 1.76 0.38 -1.19
C ILE A 129 0.59 -0.61 -1.13
N GLN A 130 -0.63 -0.13 -0.93
CA GLN A 130 -1.81 -0.99 -0.94
C GLN A 130 -2.06 -1.62 -2.32
N SER A 131 -1.84 -0.87 -3.39
CA SER A 131 -1.95 -1.38 -4.76
C SER A 131 -0.86 -2.39 -5.08
N LEU A 132 0.36 -2.15 -4.61
CA LEU A 132 1.48 -3.08 -4.70
C LEU A 132 1.18 -4.39 -3.98
N PHE A 133 0.68 -4.33 -2.75
CA PHE A 133 0.26 -5.50 -1.98
C PHE A 133 -0.80 -6.33 -2.73
N GLN A 134 -1.80 -5.68 -3.31
CA GLN A 134 -2.82 -6.37 -4.11
C GLN A 134 -2.20 -7.05 -5.34
N SER A 135 -1.28 -6.37 -6.02
CA SER A 135 -0.56 -6.92 -7.17
C SER A 135 0.25 -8.17 -6.80
N GLU A 136 0.94 -8.17 -5.66
CA GLU A 136 1.70 -9.33 -5.17
C GLU A 136 0.79 -10.51 -4.83
N ILE A 137 -0.38 -10.26 -4.23
CA ILE A 137 -1.39 -11.30 -4.03
C ILE A 137 -1.87 -11.88 -5.35
N ASP A 138 -2.17 -11.03 -6.34
CA ASP A 138 -2.67 -11.45 -7.66
C ASP A 138 -1.61 -12.29 -8.40
N ILE A 139 -0.34 -11.90 -8.32
CA ILE A 139 0.78 -12.68 -8.89
C ILE A 139 0.86 -14.06 -8.23
N ARG A 140 0.79 -14.14 -6.90
CA ARG A 140 0.82 -15.41 -6.15
C ARG A 140 -0.39 -16.30 -6.50
N GLN A 141 -1.58 -15.70 -6.56
CA GLN A 141 -2.80 -16.40 -6.93
C GLN A 141 -2.72 -16.93 -8.37
N ASN A 142 -2.25 -16.13 -9.31
CA ASN A 142 -2.05 -16.55 -10.70
C ASN A 142 -1.06 -17.72 -10.80
N ARG A 143 0.03 -17.72 -10.02
CA ARG A 143 0.99 -18.83 -9.96
C ARG A 143 0.32 -20.12 -9.47
N ILE A 144 -0.50 -20.05 -8.42
CA ILE A 144 -1.25 -21.21 -7.90
C ILE A 144 -2.23 -21.74 -8.97
N MET A 145 -2.95 -20.85 -9.64
CA MET A 145 -3.87 -21.21 -10.72
C MET A 145 -3.16 -21.84 -11.90
N GLN A 146 -1.96 -21.38 -12.25
CA GLN A 146 -1.12 -21.99 -13.29
C GLN A 146 -0.76 -23.45 -12.94
N ILE A 147 -0.26 -23.67 -11.71
CA ILE A 147 0.10 -25.02 -11.23
C ILE A 147 -1.13 -25.93 -11.27
N LEU A 148 -2.27 -25.48 -10.75
CA LEU A 148 -3.52 -26.24 -10.76
C LEU A 148 -3.96 -26.58 -12.18
N THR A 149 -3.87 -25.62 -13.11
CA THR A 149 -4.22 -25.82 -14.52
C THR A 149 -3.31 -26.87 -15.18
N ILE A 150 -2.00 -26.82 -14.91
CA ILE A 150 -1.05 -27.81 -15.44
C ILE A 150 -1.41 -29.22 -14.91
N VAL A 151 -1.59 -29.34 -13.60
CA VAL A 151 -1.95 -30.63 -12.97
C VAL A 151 -3.25 -31.17 -13.54
N THR A 152 -4.31 -30.36 -13.59
CA THR A 152 -5.60 -30.81 -14.11
C THR A 152 -5.57 -31.17 -15.61
N THR A 153 -4.81 -30.41 -16.43
CA THR A 153 -4.65 -30.68 -17.85
C THR A 153 -3.96 -32.04 -18.12
N ILE A 154 -3.04 -32.44 -17.23
CA ILE A 154 -2.35 -33.73 -17.35
C ILE A 154 -3.23 -34.86 -16.80
N PHE A 155 -3.80 -34.70 -15.61
CA PHE A 155 -4.49 -35.81 -14.93
C PHE A 155 -5.90 -36.06 -15.42
N LEU A 156 -6.64 -35.07 -15.92
CA LEU A 156 -8.02 -35.23 -16.35
C LEU A 156 -8.15 -36.23 -17.51
N PRO A 157 -7.38 -36.11 -18.62
CA PRO A 157 -7.45 -37.10 -19.68
C PRO A 157 -6.95 -38.49 -19.26
N LEU A 158 -5.94 -38.58 -18.39
CA LEU A 158 -5.46 -39.85 -17.84
C LEU A 158 -6.53 -40.53 -16.97
N THR A 159 -7.18 -39.75 -16.11
CA THR A 159 -8.27 -40.27 -15.26
C THR A 159 -9.42 -40.76 -16.09
N LEU A 160 -9.77 -40.07 -17.18
CA LEU A 160 -10.78 -40.53 -18.12
C LEU A 160 -10.39 -41.87 -18.76
N LEU A 161 -9.15 -42.02 -19.25
CA LEU A 161 -8.64 -43.25 -19.84
C LEU A 161 -8.67 -44.40 -18.83
N VAL A 162 -8.10 -44.22 -17.65
CA VAL A 162 -8.04 -45.23 -16.59
C VAL A 162 -9.45 -45.57 -16.10
N GLY A 163 -10.34 -44.57 -15.96
CA GLY A 163 -11.74 -44.83 -15.57
C GLY A 163 -12.52 -45.61 -16.62
N TRP A 164 -12.31 -45.30 -17.91
CA TRP A 164 -12.97 -46.01 -19.01
C TRP A 164 -12.55 -47.48 -19.08
N TYR A 165 -11.24 -47.76 -19.06
CA TYR A 165 -10.71 -49.12 -19.09
C TYR A 165 -10.73 -49.84 -17.74
N GLY A 166 -11.00 -49.13 -16.66
CA GLY A 166 -11.22 -49.70 -15.32
C GLY A 166 -12.64 -50.16 -15.07
N MET A 167 -13.57 -49.97 -16.02
CA MET A 167 -14.95 -50.42 -15.88
C MET A 167 -15.06 -51.96 -16.01
N ASN A 168 -15.85 -52.56 -15.15
CA ASN A 168 -16.06 -54.03 -15.14
C ASN A 168 -17.13 -54.47 -16.16
N PHE A 169 -17.06 -54.01 -17.40
CA PHE A 169 -17.93 -54.46 -18.48
C PHE A 169 -17.35 -55.70 -19.18
N SER A 170 -18.11 -56.79 -19.21
CA SER A 170 -17.69 -58.04 -19.84
C SER A 170 -17.67 -58.00 -21.36
N GLY A 171 -18.20 -56.97 -21.99
CA GLY A 171 -18.32 -56.81 -23.44
C GLY A 171 -17.32 -55.85 -24.11
N MET A 172 -16.18 -55.58 -23.50
CA MET A 172 -15.16 -54.75 -24.10
C MET A 172 -14.19 -55.55 -24.98
N PRO A 173 -14.27 -55.47 -26.33
CA PRO A 173 -13.42 -56.25 -27.23
C PRO A 173 -11.93 -55.88 -27.12
N GLU A 174 -11.62 -54.65 -26.73
CA GLU A 174 -10.25 -54.18 -26.58
C GLU A 174 -9.47 -54.86 -25.44
N LEU A 175 -10.17 -55.35 -24.41
CA LEU A 175 -9.54 -56.06 -23.28
C LEU A 175 -9.04 -57.46 -23.67
N HIS A 176 -9.57 -58.04 -24.72
CA HIS A 176 -9.17 -59.34 -25.24
C HIS A 176 -8.04 -59.26 -26.29
N TRP A 177 -7.63 -58.04 -26.66
CA TRP A 177 -6.57 -57.84 -27.64
C TRP A 177 -5.20 -57.96 -26.97
N LYS A 178 -4.33 -58.83 -27.55
CA LYS A 178 -2.99 -59.11 -27.00
C LYS A 178 -2.09 -57.89 -26.77
N TYR A 179 -2.30 -56.82 -27.54
CA TYR A 179 -1.56 -55.59 -27.46
C TYR A 179 -2.36 -54.46 -26.80
N GLY A 180 -3.53 -54.71 -26.23
CA GLY A 180 -4.38 -53.68 -25.63
C GLY A 180 -3.71 -52.94 -24.47
N TYR A 181 -3.08 -53.68 -23.55
CA TYR A 181 -2.39 -53.10 -22.41
C TYR A 181 -1.17 -52.20 -22.80
N PRO A 182 -0.23 -52.67 -23.68
CA PRO A 182 0.85 -51.82 -24.19
C PRO A 182 0.34 -50.58 -24.97
N ALA A 183 -0.75 -50.71 -25.71
CA ALA A 183 -1.35 -49.61 -26.45
C ALA A 183 -1.86 -48.50 -25.51
N ILE A 184 -2.54 -48.87 -24.42
CA ILE A 184 -3.06 -47.91 -23.43
C ILE A 184 -1.91 -47.19 -22.74
N ILE A 185 -0.81 -47.89 -22.41
CA ILE A 185 0.39 -47.23 -21.85
C ILE A 185 0.95 -46.20 -22.82
N LEU A 186 1.08 -46.60 -24.11
CA LEU A 186 1.62 -45.69 -25.14
C LEU A 186 0.74 -44.43 -25.32
N VAL A 187 -0.58 -44.60 -25.36
CA VAL A 187 -1.55 -43.48 -25.41
C VAL A 187 -1.45 -42.62 -24.19
N SER A 188 -1.34 -43.20 -22.99
CA SER A 188 -1.19 -42.43 -21.74
C SER A 188 0.09 -41.59 -21.75
N VAL A 189 1.22 -42.16 -22.17
CA VAL A 189 2.50 -41.43 -22.32
C VAL A 189 2.37 -40.32 -23.36
N ALA A 190 1.73 -40.61 -24.52
CA ALA A 190 1.51 -39.61 -25.56
C ALA A 190 0.66 -38.43 -25.07
N VAL A 191 -0.37 -38.68 -24.25
CA VAL A 191 -1.23 -37.65 -23.63
C VAL A 191 -0.41 -36.79 -22.69
N VAL A 192 0.45 -37.37 -21.83
CA VAL A 192 1.33 -36.59 -20.92
C VAL A 192 2.28 -35.71 -21.72
N VAL A 193 2.97 -36.29 -22.72
CA VAL A 193 3.93 -35.51 -23.54
C VAL A 193 3.22 -34.40 -24.28
N LEU A 194 2.05 -34.67 -24.88
CA LEU A 194 1.27 -33.64 -25.58
C LEU A 194 0.81 -32.52 -24.64
N SER A 195 0.31 -32.90 -23.44
CA SER A 195 -0.12 -31.91 -22.43
C SER A 195 1.03 -31.04 -21.98
N LEU A 196 2.20 -31.60 -21.70
CA LEU A 196 3.42 -30.82 -21.35
C LEU A 196 3.88 -29.92 -22.50
N TRP A 197 3.83 -30.42 -23.74
CA TRP A 197 4.17 -29.62 -24.92
C TRP A 197 3.22 -28.42 -25.10
N VAL A 198 1.92 -28.63 -24.94
CA VAL A 198 0.90 -27.56 -25.00
C VAL A 198 1.14 -26.52 -23.88
N CYS A 199 1.39 -26.97 -22.65
CA CYS A 199 1.68 -26.10 -21.51
C CYS A 199 2.94 -25.24 -21.80
N LYS A 200 4.01 -25.84 -22.33
CA LYS A 200 5.24 -25.14 -22.71
C LYS A 200 5.00 -24.13 -23.85
N LYS A 201 4.23 -24.51 -24.89
CA LYS A 201 3.94 -23.62 -26.03
C LYS A 201 3.09 -22.40 -25.62
N LYS A 202 2.18 -22.56 -24.67
CA LYS A 202 1.33 -21.47 -24.16
C LYS A 202 2.02 -20.61 -23.09
N LYS A 203 3.32 -20.79 -22.83
CA LYS A 203 4.08 -20.05 -21.80
C LYS A 203 3.45 -20.14 -20.40
N PHE A 204 2.88 -21.30 -20.05
CA PHE A 204 2.49 -21.58 -18.66
C PHE A 204 3.71 -21.86 -17.76
N TRP A 205 4.87 -21.85 -18.36
CA TRP A 205 6.21 -21.93 -17.73
C TRP A 205 7.04 -20.75 -18.18
#